data_27da8ab5b9af1d2e97b78178b2a31446
#
_entry.id   27da8ab5b9af1d2e97b78178b2a31446
#
_cell.length_a   1.000
_cell.length_b   1.000
_cell.length_c   1.000
_cell.angle_alpha   90.00
_cell.angle_beta   90.00
_cell.angle_gamma   90.00
#
_symmetry.space_group_name_H-M   'P 1'
#
loop_
_entity.id
_entity.type
_entity.pdbx_description
1 polymer ?
#
loop_
_entity_poly.entity_id
_entity_poly.type
_entity_poly.pdbx_seq_one_letter_code
_entity_poly.pdbx_strand_id
1 'polypeptide(L)'
;EKSNVLTEGLVKNLYKNLKFNNKNEFNSYLKNYNLNTEKVGKKILIEALWNQLIFDKFNKNVKIDENKLKVKLKNELNKNKIKEFNLSEIVFQVDSNEKIEEKNKKILNFIKNNGFENAANTFSVSDSSKFGGKIGWVNKTQISKTILEKVNNLEIGQITNPIQINNGYIVLK
;
A
#
# COMPACT_ATOMS: atom_id res chain seq x y z
N GLU A 1 35.91 30.05 -14.76
CA GLU A 1 35.83 28.67 -15.34
C GLU A 1 35.12 27.69 -14.43
N LYS A 2 35.49 27.55 -13.15
CA LYS A 2 34.85 26.61 -12.20
C LYS A 2 33.36 26.85 -12.00
N SER A 3 32.88 28.09 -11.98
CA SER A 3 31.47 28.43 -11.84
C SER A 3 30.63 27.97 -13.05
N ASN A 4 31.16 28.02 -14.26
CA ASN A 4 30.45 27.58 -15.46
C ASN A 4 30.27 26.07 -15.50
N VAL A 5 31.30 25.30 -15.12
CA VAL A 5 31.23 23.84 -15.06
C VAL A 5 30.17 23.38 -14.02
N LEU A 6 30.14 24.03 -12.86
CA LEU A 6 29.14 23.74 -11.83
C LEU A 6 27.72 24.04 -12.29
N THR A 7 27.53 25.20 -12.94
CA THR A 7 26.24 25.63 -13.48
C THR A 7 25.74 24.67 -14.55
N GLU A 8 26.61 24.21 -15.45
CA GLU A 8 26.26 23.23 -16.48
C GLU A 8 25.81 21.88 -15.87
N GLY A 9 26.52 21.42 -14.83
CA GLY A 9 26.14 20.22 -14.10
C GLY A 9 24.76 20.33 -13.45
N LEU A 10 24.47 21.46 -12.80
CA LEU A 10 23.19 21.73 -12.17
C LEU A 10 22.05 21.81 -13.21
N VAL A 11 22.25 22.50 -14.32
CA VAL A 11 21.27 22.56 -15.41
C VAL A 11 21.03 21.17 -16.02
N LYS A 12 22.09 20.36 -16.18
CA LYS A 12 21.99 18.99 -16.68
C LYS A 12 21.14 18.12 -15.78
N ASN A 13 21.33 18.21 -14.47
CA ASN A 13 20.52 17.48 -13.49
C ASN A 13 19.06 17.94 -13.52
N LEU A 14 18.82 19.25 -13.65
CA LEU A 14 17.46 19.81 -13.71
C LEU A 14 16.69 19.26 -14.91
N TYR A 15 17.23 19.37 -16.14
CA TYR A 15 16.49 18.93 -17.31
C TYR A 15 16.28 17.41 -17.34
N LYS A 16 17.20 16.61 -16.81
CA LYS A 16 17.02 15.16 -16.64
C LYS A 16 15.90 14.83 -15.65
N ASN A 17 15.85 15.52 -14.51
CA ASN A 17 14.80 15.34 -13.51
C ASN A 17 13.41 15.71 -14.05
N LEU A 18 13.36 16.69 -14.94
CA LEU A 18 12.15 17.09 -15.66
C LEU A 18 11.85 16.21 -16.88
N LYS A 19 12.65 15.13 -17.11
CA LYS A 19 12.49 14.14 -18.18
C LYS A 19 12.70 14.70 -19.60
N PHE A 20 13.48 15.77 -19.76
CA PHE A 20 13.94 16.20 -21.08
C PHE A 20 15.14 15.38 -21.55
N ASN A 21 15.15 14.99 -22.81
CA ASN A 21 16.19 14.13 -23.35
C ASN A 21 17.54 14.86 -23.52
N ASN A 22 17.52 16.18 -23.80
CA ASN A 22 18.71 16.96 -24.02
C ASN A 22 18.51 18.45 -23.70
N LYS A 23 19.63 19.20 -23.69
CA LYS A 23 19.65 20.62 -23.37
C LYS A 23 18.88 21.47 -24.41
N ASN A 24 18.83 21.04 -25.67
CA ASN A 24 18.13 21.80 -26.72
C ASN A 24 16.62 21.74 -26.57
N GLU A 25 16.10 20.57 -26.25
CA GLU A 25 14.67 20.35 -25.92
C GLU A 25 14.27 21.21 -24.72
N PHE A 26 15.07 21.18 -23.65
CA PHE A 26 14.86 22.02 -22.47
C PHE A 26 14.93 23.51 -22.78
N ASN A 27 15.88 23.96 -23.64
CA ASN A 27 15.96 25.33 -24.07
C ASN A 27 14.72 25.77 -24.85
N SER A 28 14.21 24.93 -25.74
CA SER A 28 12.99 25.21 -26.49
C SER A 28 11.78 25.36 -25.57
N TYR A 29 11.67 24.51 -24.56
CA TYR A 29 10.64 24.62 -23.50
C TYR A 29 10.76 25.96 -22.75
N LEU A 30 11.97 26.35 -22.32
CA LEU A 30 12.20 27.59 -21.57
C LEU A 30 11.86 28.85 -22.37
N LYS A 31 12.07 28.82 -23.68
CA LYS A 31 11.73 29.96 -24.57
C LYS A 31 10.25 30.33 -24.54
N ASN A 32 9.34 29.35 -24.34
CA ASN A 32 7.90 29.58 -24.20
C ASN A 32 7.56 30.45 -22.99
N TYR A 33 8.47 30.53 -22.02
CA TYR A 33 8.33 31.32 -20.80
C TYR A 33 9.24 32.52 -20.73
N ASN A 34 9.85 32.95 -21.89
CA ASN A 34 10.85 33.99 -21.98
C ASN A 34 12.07 33.75 -21.06
N LEU A 35 12.44 32.50 -20.87
CA LEU A 35 13.60 32.05 -20.09
C LEU A 35 14.63 31.40 -21.01
N ASN A 36 15.87 31.33 -20.51
CA ASN A 36 16.94 30.55 -21.13
C ASN A 36 17.73 29.78 -20.06
N THR A 37 18.53 28.80 -20.49
CA THR A 37 19.33 27.97 -19.59
C THR A 37 20.35 28.74 -18.77
N GLU A 38 20.85 29.90 -19.29
CA GLU A 38 21.79 30.73 -18.56
C GLU A 38 21.14 31.40 -17.35
N LYS A 39 19.98 32.04 -17.53
CA LYS A 39 19.22 32.66 -16.42
C LYS A 39 18.80 31.63 -15.36
N VAL A 40 18.31 30.48 -15.82
CA VAL A 40 17.90 29.39 -14.93
C VAL A 40 19.13 28.83 -14.20
N GLY A 41 20.24 28.62 -14.88
CA GLY A 41 21.47 28.13 -14.29
C GLY A 41 22.05 29.07 -13.24
N LYS A 42 22.06 30.39 -13.50
CA LYS A 42 22.47 31.40 -12.50
C LYS A 42 21.60 31.34 -11.24
N LYS A 43 20.27 31.22 -11.39
CA LYS A 43 19.36 31.15 -10.26
C LYS A 43 19.62 29.90 -9.42
N ILE A 44 19.73 28.72 -10.04
CA ILE A 44 20.00 27.46 -9.34
C ILE A 44 21.36 27.50 -8.65
N LEU A 45 22.39 28.09 -9.30
CA LEU A 45 23.70 28.22 -8.69
C LEU A 45 23.63 29.08 -7.41
N ILE A 46 22.91 30.20 -7.45
CA ILE A 46 22.75 31.08 -6.29
C ILE A 46 22.05 30.33 -5.16
N GLU A 47 20.96 29.58 -5.46
CA GLU A 47 20.26 28.77 -4.48
C GLU A 47 21.14 27.67 -3.90
N ALA A 48 21.92 26.98 -4.71
CA ALA A 48 22.84 25.95 -4.27
C ALA A 48 23.94 26.52 -3.35
N LEU A 49 24.54 27.66 -3.71
CA LEU A 49 25.55 28.32 -2.90
C LEU A 49 24.97 28.85 -1.58
N TRP A 50 23.74 29.38 -1.62
CA TRP A 50 23.04 29.81 -0.41
C TRP A 50 22.77 28.64 0.54
N ASN A 51 22.24 27.55 0.01
CA ASN A 51 21.98 26.33 0.79
C ASN A 51 23.27 25.76 1.38
N GLN A 52 24.37 25.78 0.62
CA GLN A 52 25.67 25.35 1.14
C GLN A 52 26.17 26.26 2.28
N LEU A 53 26.04 27.57 2.12
CA LEU A 53 26.42 28.53 3.16
C LEU A 53 25.62 28.33 4.46
N ILE A 54 24.32 28.17 4.33
CA ILE A 54 23.43 27.89 5.47
C ILE A 54 23.83 26.56 6.15
N PHE A 55 24.06 25.52 5.35
CA PHE A 55 24.49 24.23 5.85
C PHE A 55 25.82 24.36 6.61
N ASP A 56 26.84 24.97 6.02
CA ASP A 56 28.16 25.13 6.64
C ASP A 56 28.09 25.94 7.94
N LYS A 57 27.23 26.96 7.97
CA LYS A 57 27.06 27.82 9.15
C LYS A 57 26.33 27.13 10.29
N PHE A 58 25.32 26.34 10.00
CA PHE A 58 24.41 25.82 11.03
C PHE A 58 24.55 24.33 11.30
N ASN A 59 25.16 23.54 10.40
CA ASN A 59 25.29 22.09 10.54
C ASN A 59 25.96 21.66 11.84
N LYS A 60 26.98 22.40 12.28
CA LYS A 60 27.67 22.13 13.54
C LYS A 60 26.79 22.30 14.78
N ASN A 61 25.70 23.06 14.66
CA ASN A 61 24.77 23.34 15.76
C ASN A 61 23.55 22.37 15.74
N VAL A 62 23.39 21.59 14.68
CA VAL A 62 22.31 20.60 14.57
C VAL A 62 22.72 19.34 15.32
N LYS A 63 22.26 19.21 16.55
CA LYS A 63 22.37 17.96 17.32
C LYS A 63 21.13 17.12 17.04
N ILE A 64 21.31 16.04 16.32
CA ILE A 64 20.23 15.05 16.13
C ILE A 64 20.19 14.17 17.37
N ASP A 65 19.10 14.26 18.12
CA ASP A 65 18.82 13.33 19.21
C ASP A 65 18.28 12.02 18.61
N GLU A 66 19.19 11.09 18.35
CA GLU A 66 18.87 9.78 17.79
C GLU A 66 17.88 8.99 18.66
N ASN A 67 17.94 9.15 19.97
CA ASN A 67 17.05 8.44 20.88
C ASN A 67 15.61 8.97 20.73
N LYS A 68 15.47 10.30 20.67
CA LYS A 68 14.17 10.94 20.44
C LYS A 68 13.59 10.57 19.06
N LEU A 69 14.44 10.48 18.04
CA LEU A 69 14.04 10.05 16.70
C LEU A 69 13.61 8.57 16.69
N LYS A 70 14.38 7.69 17.35
CA LYS A 70 14.02 6.26 17.51
C LYS A 70 12.69 6.08 18.24
N VAL A 71 12.46 6.83 19.32
CA VAL A 71 11.19 6.80 20.06
C VAL A 71 10.03 7.30 19.18
N LYS A 72 10.24 8.38 18.43
CA LYS A 72 9.22 8.91 17.52
C LYS A 72 8.87 7.90 16.41
N LEU A 73 9.88 7.31 15.77
CA LEU A 73 9.70 6.25 14.78
C LEU A 73 8.95 5.04 15.34
N LYS A 74 9.36 4.57 16.54
CA LYS A 74 8.70 3.46 17.21
C LYS A 74 7.23 3.75 17.52
N ASN A 75 6.93 4.98 17.95
CA ASN A 75 5.56 5.41 18.21
C ASN A 75 4.73 5.52 16.94
N GLU A 76 5.29 6.01 15.84
CA GLU A 76 4.60 6.08 14.55
C GLU A 76 4.37 4.68 13.96
N LEU A 77 5.35 3.78 14.02
CA LEU A 77 5.19 2.39 13.62
C LEU A 77 4.12 1.66 14.44
N ASN A 78 4.04 1.95 15.75
CA ASN A 78 3.01 1.37 16.60
C ASN A 78 1.61 1.96 16.33
N LYS A 79 1.50 3.25 15.99
CA LYS A 79 0.24 3.88 15.57
C LYS A 79 -0.23 3.37 14.22
N ASN A 80 0.70 3.06 13.33
CA ASN A 80 0.43 2.58 11.97
C ASN A 80 0.52 1.05 11.84
N LYS A 81 0.43 0.29 12.95
CA LYS A 81 0.21 -1.17 12.87
C LYS A 81 -1.17 -1.41 12.27
N ILE A 82 -1.21 -1.38 10.96
CA ILE A 82 -2.38 -1.79 10.20
C ILE A 82 -2.46 -3.30 10.36
N LYS A 83 -3.48 -3.75 11.10
CA LYS A 83 -3.75 -5.18 11.24
C LYS A 83 -4.26 -5.69 9.88
N GLU A 84 -3.61 -6.70 9.36
CA GLU A 84 -4.01 -7.40 8.15
C GLU A 84 -4.37 -8.85 8.50
N PHE A 85 -5.27 -9.41 7.71
CA PHE A 85 -5.73 -10.78 7.84
C PHE A 85 -5.47 -11.51 6.52
N ASN A 86 -4.86 -12.68 6.60
CA ASN A 86 -4.76 -13.57 5.43
C ASN A 86 -5.99 -14.47 5.44
N LEU A 87 -6.91 -14.21 4.51
CA LEU A 87 -8.23 -14.82 4.52
C LEU A 87 -8.48 -15.72 3.32
N SER A 88 -9.30 -16.72 3.58
CA SER A 88 -9.97 -17.51 2.54
C SER A 88 -11.47 -17.53 2.82
N GLU A 89 -12.29 -17.62 1.76
CA GLU A 89 -13.75 -17.54 1.86
C GLU A 89 -14.47 -18.71 1.18
N ILE A 90 -15.64 -19.02 1.69
CA ILE A 90 -16.67 -19.80 1.00
C ILE A 90 -17.93 -18.98 1.03
N VAL A 91 -18.37 -18.47 -0.12
CA VAL A 91 -19.64 -17.76 -0.27
C VAL A 91 -20.67 -18.72 -0.82
N PHE A 92 -21.81 -18.85 -0.14
CA PHE A 92 -22.86 -19.77 -0.57
C PHE A 92 -24.25 -19.18 -0.38
N GLN A 93 -25.20 -19.70 -1.13
CA GLN A 93 -26.60 -19.36 -1.05
C GLN A 93 -27.37 -20.56 -0.45
N VAL A 94 -28.53 -20.27 0.10
CA VAL A 94 -29.44 -21.27 0.65
C VAL A 94 -30.72 -21.20 -0.15
N ASP A 95 -31.16 -22.34 -0.68
CA ASP A 95 -32.41 -22.45 -1.42
C ASP A 95 -33.62 -22.27 -0.49
N SER A 96 -34.76 -21.88 -1.05
CA SER A 96 -36.00 -21.57 -0.31
C SER A 96 -36.48 -22.70 0.61
N ASN A 97 -36.10 -23.93 0.32
CA ASN A 97 -36.50 -25.12 1.03
C ASN A 97 -35.40 -25.73 1.91
N GLU A 98 -34.20 -25.12 1.95
CA GLU A 98 -33.05 -25.60 2.73
C GLU A 98 -32.81 -24.68 3.93
N LYS A 99 -32.49 -25.24 5.10
CA LYS A 99 -32.11 -24.46 6.26
C LYS A 99 -30.60 -24.16 6.23
N ILE A 100 -30.24 -22.94 6.66
CA ILE A 100 -28.83 -22.53 6.71
C ILE A 100 -27.98 -23.47 7.53
N GLU A 101 -28.51 -23.98 8.64
CA GLU A 101 -27.79 -24.88 9.53
C GLU A 101 -27.45 -26.21 8.83
N GLU A 102 -28.36 -26.73 8.01
CA GLU A 102 -28.15 -27.95 7.24
C GLU A 102 -27.08 -27.75 6.16
N LYS A 103 -27.18 -26.63 5.41
CA LYS A 103 -26.17 -26.27 4.41
C LYS A 103 -24.79 -26.09 5.02
N ASN A 104 -24.73 -25.33 6.11
CA ASN A 104 -23.47 -25.11 6.84
C ASN A 104 -22.88 -26.45 7.35
N LYS A 105 -23.70 -27.33 7.91
CA LYS A 105 -23.23 -28.65 8.38
C LYS A 105 -22.67 -29.48 7.23
N LYS A 106 -23.27 -29.46 6.04
CA LYS A 106 -22.74 -30.12 4.83
C LYS A 106 -21.36 -29.56 4.47
N ILE A 107 -21.23 -28.23 4.44
CA ILE A 107 -19.98 -27.54 4.12
C ILE A 107 -18.90 -27.89 5.14
N LEU A 108 -19.19 -27.79 6.45
CA LEU A 108 -18.24 -28.10 7.51
C LEU A 108 -17.78 -29.57 7.49
N ASN A 109 -18.70 -30.50 7.25
CA ASN A 109 -18.33 -31.92 7.10
C ASN A 109 -17.44 -32.15 5.88
N PHE A 110 -17.71 -31.46 4.77
CA PHE A 110 -16.86 -31.55 3.59
C PHE A 110 -15.48 -30.95 3.85
N ILE A 111 -15.40 -29.80 4.53
CA ILE A 111 -14.13 -29.19 4.95
C ILE A 111 -13.30 -30.17 5.79
N LYS A 112 -13.94 -30.85 6.74
CA LYS A 112 -13.28 -31.80 7.63
C LYS A 112 -12.62 -32.96 6.84
N ASN A 113 -13.29 -33.43 5.81
CA ASN A 113 -12.85 -34.60 5.03
C ASN A 113 -11.92 -34.23 3.86
N ASN A 114 -12.11 -33.07 3.26
CA ASN A 114 -11.47 -32.72 1.97
C ASN A 114 -10.68 -31.38 2.05
N GLY A 115 -10.73 -30.69 3.18
CA GLY A 115 -10.07 -29.40 3.36
C GLY A 115 -10.87 -28.21 2.84
N PHE A 116 -10.50 -27.02 3.30
CA PHE A 116 -11.21 -25.77 3.01
C PHE A 116 -11.16 -25.39 1.52
N GLU A 117 -10.00 -25.57 0.87
CA GLU A 117 -9.82 -25.21 -0.55
C GLU A 117 -10.75 -26.02 -1.46
N ASN A 118 -10.86 -27.34 -1.22
CA ASN A 118 -11.76 -28.18 -2.00
C ASN A 118 -13.24 -27.86 -1.70
N ALA A 119 -13.57 -27.49 -0.48
CA ALA A 119 -14.91 -27.05 -0.13
C ALA A 119 -15.25 -25.72 -0.83
N ALA A 120 -14.30 -24.77 -0.90
CA ALA A 120 -14.49 -23.52 -1.63
C ALA A 120 -14.74 -23.79 -3.12
N ASN A 121 -13.94 -24.66 -3.74
CA ASN A 121 -14.13 -25.05 -5.15
C ASN A 121 -15.51 -25.68 -5.40
N THR A 122 -16.06 -26.40 -4.41
CA THR A 122 -17.32 -27.16 -4.56
C THR A 122 -18.56 -26.32 -4.24
N PHE A 123 -18.50 -25.51 -3.18
CA PHE A 123 -19.69 -24.86 -2.61
C PHE A 123 -19.72 -23.34 -2.81
N SER A 124 -18.56 -22.70 -3.08
CA SER A 124 -18.51 -21.24 -3.16
C SER A 124 -19.01 -20.75 -4.53
N VAL A 125 -19.88 -19.74 -4.50
CA VAL A 125 -20.34 -19.01 -5.69
C VAL A 125 -19.48 -17.79 -6.01
N SER A 126 -18.46 -17.52 -5.20
CA SER A 126 -17.51 -16.42 -5.41
C SER A 126 -16.47 -16.79 -6.49
N ASP A 127 -15.94 -15.77 -7.19
CA ASP A 127 -14.85 -15.97 -8.15
C ASP A 127 -13.57 -16.55 -7.52
N SER A 128 -13.36 -16.30 -6.22
CA SER A 128 -12.26 -16.87 -5.44
C SER A 128 -12.31 -18.40 -5.37
N SER A 129 -13.48 -19.02 -5.63
CA SER A 129 -13.65 -20.47 -5.61
C SER A 129 -12.65 -21.19 -6.51
N LYS A 130 -12.34 -20.63 -7.69
CA LYS A 130 -11.37 -21.16 -8.66
C LYS A 130 -9.96 -21.28 -8.08
N PHE A 131 -9.68 -20.57 -7.00
CA PHE A 131 -8.39 -20.54 -6.30
C PHE A 131 -8.50 -21.09 -4.87
N GLY A 132 -9.46 -21.99 -4.62
CA GLY A 132 -9.69 -22.57 -3.29
C GLY A 132 -10.21 -21.56 -2.27
N GLY A 133 -10.90 -20.52 -2.72
CA GLY A 133 -11.44 -19.47 -1.87
C GLY A 133 -10.42 -18.45 -1.36
N LYS A 134 -9.18 -18.46 -1.84
CA LYS A 134 -8.11 -17.56 -1.35
C LYS A 134 -8.39 -16.11 -1.74
N ILE A 135 -8.51 -15.24 -0.71
CA ILE A 135 -8.58 -13.78 -0.85
C ILE A 135 -7.16 -13.17 -0.69
N GLY A 136 -6.34 -13.76 0.19
CA GLY A 136 -5.02 -13.26 0.55
C GLY A 136 -5.04 -12.24 1.69
N TRP A 137 -4.03 -11.36 1.73
CA TRP A 137 -3.89 -10.36 2.78
C TRP A 137 -4.85 -9.19 2.58
N VAL A 138 -5.73 -9.00 3.55
CA VAL A 138 -6.76 -7.94 3.56
C VAL A 138 -6.54 -7.04 4.76
N ASN A 139 -6.48 -5.73 4.50
CA ASN A 139 -6.36 -4.73 5.55
C ASN A 139 -7.68 -4.62 6.34
N LYS A 140 -7.58 -4.47 7.68
CA LYS A 140 -8.76 -4.33 8.54
C LYS A 140 -9.73 -3.22 8.10
N THR A 141 -9.22 -2.18 7.43
CA THR A 141 -10.04 -1.06 6.95
C THR A 141 -10.88 -1.40 5.71
N GLN A 142 -10.55 -2.51 5.03
CA GLN A 142 -11.28 -3.02 3.85
C GLN A 142 -12.36 -4.05 4.24
N ILE A 143 -12.35 -4.47 5.50
CA ILE A 143 -13.29 -5.48 6.03
C ILE A 143 -14.45 -4.77 6.70
N SER A 144 -15.70 -5.20 6.41
CA SER A 144 -16.87 -4.66 7.09
C SER A 144 -16.80 -4.92 8.61
N LYS A 145 -17.42 -4.03 9.40
CA LYS A 145 -17.37 -4.11 10.85
C LYS A 145 -17.90 -5.46 11.38
N THR A 146 -18.95 -5.96 10.79
CA THR A 146 -19.57 -7.26 11.15
C THR A 146 -18.61 -8.43 10.92
N ILE A 147 -17.92 -8.44 9.78
CA ILE A 147 -16.93 -9.49 9.46
C ILE A 147 -15.71 -9.35 10.36
N LEU A 148 -15.23 -8.12 10.56
CA LEU A 148 -14.05 -7.85 11.39
C LEU A 148 -14.22 -8.36 12.83
N GLU A 149 -15.40 -8.17 13.44
CA GLU A 149 -15.70 -8.66 14.79
C GLU A 149 -15.60 -10.19 14.86
N LYS A 150 -16.03 -10.91 13.84
CA LYS A 150 -15.96 -12.37 13.78
C LYS A 150 -14.53 -12.87 13.56
N VAL A 151 -13.80 -12.25 12.62
CA VAL A 151 -12.43 -12.66 12.27
C VAL A 151 -11.43 -12.31 13.39
N ASN A 152 -11.62 -11.21 14.11
CA ASN A 152 -10.75 -10.83 15.23
C ASN A 152 -10.68 -11.86 16.36
N ASN A 153 -11.73 -12.66 16.52
CA ASN A 153 -11.86 -13.66 17.60
C ASN A 153 -11.43 -15.06 17.16
N LEU A 154 -10.97 -15.22 15.90
CA LEU A 154 -10.49 -16.51 15.41
C LEU A 154 -9.01 -16.70 15.72
N GLU A 155 -8.64 -17.92 16.03
CA GLU A 155 -7.26 -18.38 15.97
C GLU A 155 -6.87 -18.74 14.52
N ILE A 156 -5.58 -18.75 14.26
CA ILE A 156 -5.07 -19.11 12.91
C ILE A 156 -5.53 -20.52 12.53
N GLY A 157 -6.20 -20.62 11.40
CA GLY A 157 -6.72 -21.87 10.87
C GLY A 157 -8.15 -22.20 11.30
N GLN A 158 -8.73 -21.47 12.26
CA GLN A 158 -10.13 -21.59 12.59
C GLN A 158 -11.06 -21.04 11.51
N ILE A 159 -12.31 -21.47 11.56
CA ILE A 159 -13.35 -21.14 10.57
C ILE A 159 -14.50 -20.44 11.30
N THR A 160 -15.03 -19.36 10.70
CA THR A 160 -16.19 -18.65 11.25
C THR A 160 -17.46 -19.50 11.15
N ASN A 161 -18.45 -19.19 11.98
CA ASN A 161 -19.83 -19.52 11.64
C ASN A 161 -20.25 -18.73 10.38
N PRO A 162 -21.30 -19.15 9.66
CA PRO A 162 -21.84 -18.40 8.53
C PRO A 162 -22.20 -16.97 8.94
N ILE A 163 -21.72 -16.02 8.17
CA ILE A 163 -22.01 -14.59 8.33
C ILE A 163 -22.92 -14.20 7.17
N GLN A 164 -24.05 -13.59 7.47
CA GLN A 164 -24.98 -13.12 6.43
C GLN A 164 -24.37 -11.93 5.68
N ILE A 165 -24.45 -11.98 4.37
CA ILE A 165 -24.07 -10.92 3.43
C ILE A 165 -25.24 -10.65 2.49
N ASN A 166 -25.15 -9.62 1.64
CA ASN A 166 -26.26 -9.18 0.76
C ASN A 166 -26.83 -10.31 -0.10
N ASN A 167 -25.98 -11.20 -0.63
CA ASN A 167 -26.38 -12.24 -1.58
C ASN A 167 -26.22 -13.66 -1.03
N GLY A 168 -26.33 -13.85 0.28
CA GLY A 168 -26.21 -15.17 0.89
C GLY A 168 -25.40 -15.16 2.17
N TYR A 169 -24.49 -16.10 2.31
CA TYR A 169 -23.68 -16.31 3.51
C TYR A 169 -22.23 -16.51 3.14
N ILE A 170 -21.33 -16.05 4.02
CA ILE A 170 -19.90 -16.24 3.89
C ILE A 170 -19.34 -16.96 5.12
N VAL A 171 -18.47 -17.94 4.88
CA VAL A 171 -17.63 -18.57 5.89
C VAL A 171 -16.19 -18.20 5.59
N LEU A 172 -15.46 -17.76 6.60
CA LEU A 172 -14.06 -17.31 6.49
C LEU A 172 -13.13 -18.22 7.30
N LYS A 173 -11.93 -18.37 6.76
CA LYS A 173 -10.80 -19.05 7.41
C LYS A 173 -9.58 -18.13 7.41
#